data_6a722198dadaefc88be0d1e211b8796d
#
_entry.id   6a722198dadaefc88be0d1e211b8796d
#
_cell.length_a   1.000
_cell.length_b   1.000
_cell.length_c   1.000
_cell.angle_alpha   90.00
_cell.angle_beta   90.00
_cell.angle_gamma   90.00
#
_symmetry.space_group_name_H-M   'P 1'
#
loop_
_entity.id
_entity.type
_entity.pdbx_description
1 polymer ?
#
loop_
_entity_poly.entity_id
_entity_poly.type
_entity_poly.pdbx_seq_one_letter_code
_entity_poly.pdbx_strand_id
1 'polypeptide(L)'
;IFLLIGGLIGAFIAYKIPMTAMPELVAGFHSLVGLAAVFVAIAAFLNPGAFNLGSPGNIKLGSLIEMSIGAAVGAITFSGSIIAFLKLQGIMSGSPITFKGQHPLNALILISIIVITYFLCSTQSSNLFWILLSISFLIGFLLIIPIGGADMPVVISMLNSYSGWAAAGIGFTLENTALIITGALVGSSGAILSYIMCKGMNRSFFNVILGGFGATEQSASSQNKEQRPVKSGNADDAAFLMKNASSVIIVPGYGMAVAQAQHALREMVDTLKKNDIKVSYAIHPVAGRMPGHMNVLLAEANVPYDEVFELEEINNDFANADVAFVIGANDVTNPVAKTDPQSPIYGMPVLDVEKCKSVLFVKRSLSPGYAGIDNDLFYKENTLMLFADAKKMTEDITKNL
;
A
#
# COMPACT_ATOMS: atom_id res chain seq x y z
N ILE A 1 8.87 1.86 -33.10
CA ILE A 1 7.41 1.88 -33.16
C ILE A 1 6.81 1.49 -31.82
N PHE A 2 7.11 0.32 -31.24
CA PHE A 2 6.51 -0.15 -29.96
C PHE A 2 6.83 0.78 -28.79
N LEU A 3 8.03 1.34 -28.69
CA LEU A 3 8.38 2.35 -27.69
C LEU A 3 7.53 3.61 -27.79
N LEU A 4 7.24 4.07 -29.00
CA LEU A 4 6.37 5.23 -29.24
C LEU A 4 4.94 4.95 -28.84
N ILE A 5 4.42 3.78 -29.18
CA ILE A 5 3.05 3.36 -28.80
C ILE A 5 2.93 3.27 -27.28
N GLY A 6 3.85 2.56 -26.62
CA GLY A 6 3.88 2.45 -25.16
C GLY A 6 4.05 3.79 -24.46
N GLY A 7 4.93 4.66 -25.00
CA GLY A 7 5.16 6.01 -24.49
C GLY A 7 3.93 6.91 -24.60
N LEU A 8 3.20 6.87 -25.72
CA LEU A 8 1.97 7.65 -25.91
C LEU A 8 0.85 7.18 -24.97
N ILE A 9 0.68 5.85 -24.83
CA ILE A 9 -0.31 5.28 -23.89
C ILE A 9 0.05 5.68 -22.47
N GLY A 10 1.31 5.52 -22.07
CA GLY A 10 1.79 5.87 -20.74
C GLY A 10 1.63 7.35 -20.42
N ALA A 11 2.00 8.24 -21.36
CA ALA A 11 1.82 9.69 -21.23
C ALA A 11 0.34 10.08 -21.06
N PHE A 12 -0.55 9.47 -21.87
CA PHE A 12 -1.98 9.70 -21.76
C PHE A 12 -2.55 9.29 -20.41
N ILE A 13 -2.15 8.11 -19.90
CA ILE A 13 -2.56 7.62 -18.59
C ILE A 13 -2.01 8.56 -17.49
N ALA A 14 -0.73 8.90 -17.52
CA ALA A 14 -0.09 9.75 -16.54
C ALA A 14 -0.74 11.16 -16.46
N TYR A 15 -1.17 11.69 -17.59
CA TYR A 15 -1.84 12.99 -17.62
C TYR A 15 -3.27 12.96 -17.07
N LYS A 16 -3.97 11.85 -17.22
CA LYS A 16 -5.41 11.75 -16.86
C LYS A 16 -5.66 11.17 -15.48
N ILE A 17 -4.71 10.42 -14.92
CA ILE A 17 -4.96 9.70 -13.67
C ILE A 17 -4.84 10.65 -12.47
N PRO A 18 -5.82 10.68 -11.56
CA PRO A 18 -5.69 11.45 -10.33
C PRO A 18 -4.70 10.77 -9.38
N MET A 19 -3.99 11.56 -8.57
CA MET A 19 -3.01 11.04 -7.59
C MET A 19 -3.63 10.06 -6.59
N THR A 20 -4.93 10.17 -6.33
CA THR A 20 -5.68 9.25 -5.47
C THR A 20 -5.75 7.82 -6.02
N ALA A 21 -5.62 7.63 -7.33
CA ALA A 21 -5.63 6.33 -8.01
C ALA A 21 -4.20 5.79 -8.27
N MET A 22 -3.18 6.40 -7.67
CA MET A 22 -1.78 5.93 -7.80
C MET A 22 -1.58 4.48 -7.34
N PRO A 23 -2.16 4.00 -6.22
CA PRO A 23 -2.00 2.61 -5.81
C PRO A 23 -2.47 1.60 -6.87
N GLU A 24 -3.61 1.89 -7.49
CA GLU A 24 -4.17 1.07 -8.57
C GLU A 24 -3.28 1.11 -9.82
N LEU A 25 -2.83 2.30 -10.20
CA LEU A 25 -1.94 2.48 -11.34
C LEU A 25 -0.63 1.72 -11.17
N VAL A 26 -0.03 1.84 -9.98
CA VAL A 26 1.22 1.15 -9.63
C VAL A 26 1.04 -0.37 -9.71
N ALA A 27 -0.06 -0.92 -9.16
CA ALA A 27 -0.38 -2.33 -9.29
C ALA A 27 -0.54 -2.75 -10.76
N GLY A 28 -1.24 -1.93 -11.57
CA GLY A 28 -1.38 -2.16 -13.01
C GLY A 28 -0.03 -2.20 -13.74
N PHE A 29 0.87 -1.29 -13.43
CA PHE A 29 2.21 -1.27 -14.06
C PHE A 29 3.07 -2.46 -13.63
N HIS A 30 3.01 -2.90 -12.37
CA HIS A 30 3.70 -4.11 -11.95
C HIS A 30 3.21 -5.35 -12.71
N SER A 31 1.92 -5.42 -13.03
CA SER A 31 1.42 -6.52 -13.87
C SER A 31 2.05 -6.49 -15.25
N LEU A 32 2.13 -5.32 -15.90
CA LEU A 32 2.74 -5.20 -17.23
C LEU A 32 4.24 -5.53 -17.23
N VAL A 33 4.98 -5.11 -16.19
CA VAL A 33 6.40 -5.49 -16.04
C VAL A 33 6.56 -7.00 -15.89
N GLY A 34 5.72 -7.64 -15.05
CA GLY A 34 5.71 -9.09 -14.91
C GLY A 34 5.42 -9.81 -16.23
N LEU A 35 4.43 -9.32 -16.98
CA LEU A 35 4.09 -9.86 -18.30
C LEU A 35 5.23 -9.69 -19.32
N ALA A 36 5.92 -8.54 -19.30
CA ALA A 36 7.07 -8.31 -20.15
C ALA A 36 8.19 -9.33 -19.87
N ALA A 37 8.45 -9.65 -18.59
CA ALA A 37 9.42 -10.67 -18.21
C ALA A 37 9.05 -12.05 -18.75
N VAL A 38 7.76 -12.41 -18.69
CA VAL A 38 7.26 -13.67 -19.26
C VAL A 38 7.49 -13.71 -20.78
N PHE A 39 7.15 -12.67 -21.50
CA PHE A 39 7.32 -12.64 -22.97
C PHE A 39 8.80 -12.66 -23.38
N VAL A 40 9.68 -11.98 -22.67
CA VAL A 40 11.12 -12.06 -22.94
C VAL A 40 11.63 -13.47 -22.70
N ALA A 41 11.22 -14.12 -21.62
CA ALA A 41 11.61 -15.50 -21.35
C ALA A 41 11.07 -16.48 -22.43
N ILE A 42 9.82 -16.30 -22.88
CA ILE A 42 9.24 -17.08 -23.99
C ILE A 42 10.05 -16.89 -25.26
N ALA A 43 10.34 -15.63 -25.63
CA ALA A 43 11.11 -15.31 -26.83
C ALA A 43 12.53 -15.93 -26.78
N ALA A 44 13.19 -15.82 -25.63
CA ALA A 44 14.52 -16.37 -25.42
C ALA A 44 14.53 -17.91 -25.44
N PHE A 45 13.51 -18.54 -24.87
CA PHE A 45 13.38 -20.00 -24.90
C PHE A 45 13.12 -20.56 -26.30
N LEU A 46 12.24 -19.88 -27.07
CA LEU A 46 11.88 -20.32 -28.42
C LEU A 46 12.96 -19.99 -29.45
N ASN A 47 13.72 -18.92 -29.25
CA ASN A 47 14.80 -18.52 -30.16
C ASN A 47 16.07 -18.11 -29.40
N PRO A 48 16.74 -19.06 -28.72
CA PRO A 48 17.90 -18.79 -27.88
C PRO A 48 19.10 -18.23 -28.66
N GLY A 49 19.20 -18.53 -29.96
CA GLY A 49 20.26 -18.00 -30.83
C GLY A 49 20.20 -16.48 -31.00
N ALA A 50 19.02 -15.86 -30.98
CA ALA A 50 18.87 -14.43 -31.04
C ALA A 50 19.37 -13.69 -29.79
N PHE A 51 19.54 -14.38 -28.69
CA PHE A 51 19.97 -13.86 -27.39
C PHE A 51 21.37 -14.38 -26.98
N ASN A 52 22.09 -15.03 -27.87
CA ASN A 52 23.40 -15.66 -27.59
C ASN A 52 23.40 -16.71 -26.47
N LEU A 53 22.24 -17.30 -26.16
CA LEU A 53 22.06 -18.27 -25.06
C LEU A 53 22.36 -19.72 -25.46
N GLY A 54 22.52 -19.99 -26.75
CA GLY A 54 22.73 -21.32 -27.30
C GLY A 54 21.86 -21.58 -28.53
N SER A 55 21.51 -22.83 -28.73
CA SER A 55 20.59 -23.28 -29.79
C SER A 55 19.33 -23.93 -29.19
N PRO A 56 18.20 -24.04 -29.90
CA PRO A 56 17.02 -24.74 -29.41
C PRO A 56 17.36 -26.18 -28.95
N GLY A 57 16.99 -26.49 -27.70
CA GLY A 57 17.32 -27.77 -27.06
C GLY A 57 18.76 -27.86 -26.50
N ASN A 58 19.57 -26.83 -26.64
CA ASN A 58 20.93 -26.75 -26.08
C ASN A 58 21.24 -25.33 -25.59
N ILE A 59 20.45 -24.86 -24.64
CA ILE A 59 20.59 -23.57 -23.95
C ILE A 59 21.61 -23.75 -22.83
N LYS A 60 22.48 -22.78 -22.59
CA LYS A 60 23.43 -22.76 -21.45
C LYS A 60 22.66 -22.94 -20.14
N LEU A 61 23.14 -23.81 -19.25
CA LEU A 61 22.45 -24.14 -18.00
C LEU A 61 22.19 -22.89 -17.13
N GLY A 62 23.16 -22.00 -16.97
CA GLY A 62 22.99 -20.76 -16.21
C GLY A 62 21.86 -19.90 -16.75
N SER A 63 21.87 -19.65 -18.05
CA SER A 63 20.84 -18.85 -18.72
C SER A 63 19.46 -19.48 -18.65
N LEU A 64 19.37 -20.81 -18.68
CA LEU A 64 18.09 -21.53 -18.55
C LEU A 64 17.51 -21.40 -17.13
N ILE A 65 18.37 -21.46 -16.09
CA ILE A 65 17.96 -21.23 -14.70
C ILE A 65 17.48 -19.79 -14.52
N GLU A 66 18.28 -18.81 -14.97
CA GLU A 66 17.96 -17.38 -14.86
C GLU A 66 16.64 -17.04 -15.56
N MET A 67 16.47 -17.53 -16.78
CA MET A 67 15.26 -17.37 -17.58
C MET A 67 14.05 -18.03 -16.91
N SER A 68 14.20 -19.24 -16.35
CA SER A 68 13.11 -19.94 -15.65
C SER A 68 12.67 -19.20 -14.39
N ILE A 69 13.61 -18.68 -13.60
CA ILE A 69 13.32 -17.86 -12.41
C ILE A 69 12.65 -16.55 -12.83
N GLY A 70 13.21 -15.85 -13.82
CA GLY A 70 12.65 -14.60 -14.34
C GLY A 70 11.22 -14.77 -14.87
N ALA A 71 10.96 -15.87 -15.60
CA ALA A 71 9.64 -16.23 -16.10
C ALA A 71 8.65 -16.53 -14.97
N ALA A 72 9.06 -17.33 -13.97
CA ALA A 72 8.22 -17.68 -12.83
C ALA A 72 7.86 -16.45 -11.99
N VAL A 73 8.87 -15.64 -11.62
CA VAL A 73 8.64 -14.39 -10.87
C VAL A 73 7.78 -13.41 -11.66
N GLY A 74 8.03 -13.27 -12.97
CA GLY A 74 7.22 -12.43 -13.86
C GLY A 74 5.76 -12.86 -13.91
N ALA A 75 5.49 -14.17 -14.02
CA ALA A 75 4.13 -14.73 -14.05
C ALA A 75 3.40 -14.52 -12.72
N ILE A 76 4.08 -14.74 -11.59
CA ILE A 76 3.55 -14.46 -10.24
C ILE A 76 3.24 -12.98 -10.08
N THR A 77 4.15 -12.11 -10.52
CA THR A 77 3.97 -10.66 -10.46
C THR A 77 2.76 -10.22 -11.28
N PHE A 78 2.62 -10.71 -12.51
CA PHE A 78 1.49 -10.38 -13.38
C PHE A 78 0.15 -10.75 -12.73
N SER A 79 -0.02 -12.02 -12.40
CA SER A 79 -1.29 -12.54 -11.88
C SER A 79 -1.62 -11.98 -10.50
N GLY A 80 -0.65 -11.85 -9.61
CA GLY A 80 -0.82 -11.25 -8.29
C GLY A 80 -1.19 -9.77 -8.37
N SER A 81 -0.54 -9.01 -9.26
CA SER A 81 -0.83 -7.59 -9.44
C SER A 81 -2.22 -7.32 -10.03
N ILE A 82 -2.74 -8.21 -10.88
CA ILE A 82 -4.13 -8.13 -11.35
C ILE A 82 -5.10 -8.24 -10.18
N ILE A 83 -4.92 -9.21 -9.28
CA ILE A 83 -5.79 -9.36 -8.11
C ILE A 83 -5.69 -8.13 -7.19
N ALA A 84 -4.48 -7.63 -6.95
CA ALA A 84 -4.29 -6.43 -6.15
C ALA A 84 -5.01 -5.22 -6.78
N PHE A 85 -4.87 -5.02 -8.09
CA PHE A 85 -5.56 -3.99 -8.84
C PHE A 85 -7.10 -4.10 -8.70
N LEU A 86 -7.66 -5.29 -8.90
CA LEU A 86 -9.11 -5.52 -8.81
C LEU A 86 -9.65 -5.27 -7.40
N LYS A 87 -8.88 -5.62 -6.36
CA LYS A 87 -9.24 -5.33 -4.96
C LYS A 87 -9.18 -3.84 -4.65
N LEU A 88 -8.17 -3.14 -5.13
CA LEU A 88 -8.00 -1.70 -4.92
C LEU A 88 -9.10 -0.89 -5.62
N GLN A 89 -9.46 -1.27 -6.84
CA GLN A 89 -10.56 -0.67 -7.60
C GLN A 89 -11.95 -0.97 -6.99
N GLY A 90 -12.04 -1.90 -6.03
CA GLY A 90 -13.31 -2.31 -5.45
C GLY A 90 -14.16 -3.20 -6.36
N ILE A 91 -13.63 -3.65 -7.51
CA ILE A 91 -14.28 -4.63 -8.39
C ILE A 91 -14.34 -5.99 -7.69
N MET A 92 -13.27 -6.33 -6.97
CA MET A 92 -13.20 -7.52 -6.12
C MET A 92 -13.26 -7.09 -4.66
N SER A 93 -13.96 -7.87 -3.82
CA SER A 93 -14.03 -7.59 -2.39
C SER A 93 -12.64 -7.47 -1.77
N GLY A 94 -12.40 -6.43 -0.97
CA GLY A 94 -11.20 -6.27 -0.16
C GLY A 94 -11.06 -7.27 0.98
N SER A 95 -12.11 -8.06 1.27
CA SER A 95 -12.06 -9.10 2.30
C SER A 95 -11.14 -10.25 1.89
N PRO A 96 -10.43 -10.88 2.84
CA PRO A 96 -9.64 -12.07 2.57
C PRO A 96 -10.54 -13.24 2.12
N ILE A 97 -10.20 -13.87 1.01
CA ILE A 97 -10.88 -15.09 0.54
C ILE A 97 -9.95 -16.26 0.88
N THR A 98 -10.29 -17.00 1.92
CA THR A 98 -9.49 -18.12 2.43
C THR A 98 -10.22 -19.44 2.26
N PHE A 99 -9.48 -20.52 2.08
CA PHE A 99 -10.01 -21.88 2.03
C PHE A 99 -9.13 -22.87 2.81
N LYS A 100 -9.72 -23.95 3.27
CA LYS A 100 -8.99 -25.00 4.03
C LYS A 100 -7.91 -25.65 3.14
N GLY A 101 -6.67 -25.72 3.64
CA GLY A 101 -5.56 -26.31 2.90
C GLY A 101 -4.81 -25.37 1.96
N GLN A 102 -5.11 -24.07 1.99
CA GLN A 102 -4.46 -23.05 1.14
C GLN A 102 -2.92 -23.07 1.27
N HIS A 103 -2.40 -23.04 2.49
CA HIS A 103 -0.95 -22.99 2.71
C HIS A 103 -0.22 -24.26 2.24
N PRO A 104 -0.68 -25.49 2.57
CA PRO A 104 -0.13 -26.70 1.98
C PRO A 104 -0.18 -26.74 0.46
N LEU A 105 -1.28 -26.27 -0.14
CA LEU A 105 -1.41 -26.19 -1.60
C LEU A 105 -0.39 -25.24 -2.21
N ASN A 106 -0.26 -24.02 -1.65
CA ASN A 106 0.71 -23.04 -2.13
C ASN A 106 2.15 -23.55 -1.99
N ALA A 107 2.47 -24.22 -0.87
CA ALA A 107 3.77 -24.85 -0.67
C ALA A 107 4.03 -25.97 -1.69
N LEU A 108 3.03 -26.82 -1.96
CA LEU A 108 3.14 -27.87 -2.97
C LEU A 108 3.40 -27.30 -4.37
N ILE A 109 2.66 -26.24 -4.75
CA ILE A 109 2.85 -25.58 -6.04
C ILE A 109 4.26 -24.96 -6.13
N LEU A 110 4.74 -24.32 -5.07
CA LEU A 110 6.08 -23.73 -5.04
C LEU A 110 7.17 -24.80 -5.20
N ILE A 111 7.03 -25.93 -4.49
CA ILE A 111 7.94 -27.08 -4.63
C ILE A 111 7.86 -27.63 -6.06
N SER A 112 6.65 -27.73 -6.64
CA SER A 112 6.47 -28.18 -8.03
C SER A 112 7.18 -27.27 -9.03
N ILE A 113 7.17 -25.96 -8.84
CA ILE A 113 7.92 -24.99 -9.67
C ILE A 113 9.43 -25.31 -9.62
N ILE A 114 9.97 -25.56 -8.43
CA ILE A 114 11.40 -25.89 -8.27
C ILE A 114 11.74 -27.21 -8.97
N VAL A 115 10.91 -28.22 -8.76
CA VAL A 115 11.10 -29.56 -9.38
C VAL A 115 10.99 -29.47 -10.91
N ILE A 116 10.00 -28.77 -11.43
CA ILE A 116 9.84 -28.58 -12.88
C ILE A 116 11.03 -27.82 -13.47
N THR A 117 11.51 -26.79 -12.78
CA THR A 117 12.72 -26.04 -13.20
C THR A 117 13.93 -26.97 -13.28
N TYR A 118 14.12 -27.85 -12.30
CA TYR A 118 15.20 -28.85 -12.33
C TYR A 118 15.11 -29.81 -13.55
N PHE A 119 13.91 -30.35 -13.79
CA PHE A 119 13.70 -31.20 -14.96
C PHE A 119 13.79 -30.44 -16.29
N LEU A 120 13.34 -29.17 -16.32
CA LEU A 120 13.49 -28.33 -17.49
C LEU A 120 14.99 -28.09 -17.80
N CYS A 121 15.80 -27.86 -16.79
CA CYS A 121 17.25 -27.72 -16.95
C CYS A 121 17.93 -28.99 -17.49
N SER A 122 17.40 -30.15 -17.13
CA SER A 122 17.94 -31.44 -17.57
C SER A 122 17.48 -31.84 -18.97
N THR A 123 16.22 -31.58 -19.32
CA THR A 123 15.60 -32.09 -20.56
C THR A 123 15.38 -31.05 -21.62
N GLN A 124 15.36 -29.77 -21.23
CA GLN A 124 15.06 -28.59 -22.08
C GLN A 124 13.72 -28.74 -22.86
N SER A 125 12.77 -29.45 -22.26
CA SER A 125 11.48 -29.76 -22.87
C SER A 125 10.56 -28.54 -22.92
N SER A 126 10.04 -28.22 -24.11
CA SER A 126 9.07 -27.12 -24.28
C SER A 126 7.80 -27.29 -23.43
N ASN A 127 7.34 -28.55 -23.28
CA ASN A 127 6.15 -28.81 -22.45
C ASN A 127 6.38 -28.44 -20.98
N LEU A 128 7.55 -28.72 -20.42
CA LEU A 128 7.89 -28.36 -19.04
C LEU A 128 7.95 -26.85 -18.86
N PHE A 129 8.45 -26.11 -19.86
CA PHE A 129 8.46 -24.65 -19.82
C PHE A 129 7.05 -24.05 -19.78
N TRP A 130 6.11 -24.55 -20.60
CA TRP A 130 4.72 -24.10 -20.57
C TRP A 130 3.99 -24.49 -19.28
N ILE A 131 4.28 -25.67 -18.72
CA ILE A 131 3.74 -26.10 -17.41
C ILE A 131 4.28 -25.18 -16.31
N LEU A 132 5.58 -24.86 -16.32
CA LEU A 132 6.20 -23.92 -15.39
C LEU A 132 5.48 -22.58 -15.38
N LEU A 133 5.25 -22.00 -16.55
CA LEU A 133 4.53 -20.74 -16.69
C LEU A 133 3.10 -20.82 -16.16
N SER A 134 2.36 -21.85 -16.56
CA SER A 134 0.96 -22.02 -16.17
C SER A 134 0.81 -22.13 -14.65
N ILE A 135 1.66 -22.90 -13.99
CA ILE A 135 1.65 -23.07 -12.54
C ILE A 135 2.09 -21.78 -11.83
N SER A 136 3.05 -21.04 -12.42
CA SER A 136 3.51 -19.75 -11.88
C SER A 136 2.43 -18.67 -11.96
N PHE A 137 1.62 -18.63 -13.03
CA PHE A 137 0.43 -17.78 -13.07
C PHE A 137 -0.59 -18.16 -12.01
N LEU A 138 -0.83 -19.45 -11.82
CA LEU A 138 -1.80 -19.96 -10.85
C LEU A 138 -1.43 -19.55 -9.41
N ILE A 139 -0.16 -19.74 -9.01
CA ILE A 139 0.27 -19.42 -7.65
C ILE A 139 0.20 -17.93 -7.38
N GLY A 140 0.44 -17.04 -8.36
CA GLY A 140 0.31 -15.60 -8.18
C GLY A 140 -1.13 -15.19 -7.82
N PHE A 141 -2.15 -15.79 -8.43
CA PHE A 141 -3.54 -15.62 -8.01
C PHE A 141 -3.76 -16.10 -6.56
N LEU A 142 -3.33 -17.32 -6.25
CA LEU A 142 -3.56 -17.96 -4.95
C LEU A 142 -2.86 -17.25 -3.80
N LEU A 143 -1.75 -16.57 -4.04
CA LEU A 143 -1.02 -15.81 -3.01
C LEU A 143 -1.74 -14.52 -2.61
N ILE A 144 -2.34 -13.79 -3.55
CA ILE A 144 -2.88 -12.46 -3.29
C ILE A 144 -4.38 -12.49 -2.93
N ILE A 145 -5.13 -13.48 -3.39
CA ILE A 145 -6.57 -13.61 -3.08
C ILE A 145 -6.86 -13.62 -1.57
N PRO A 146 -6.09 -14.32 -0.72
CA PRO A 146 -6.37 -14.40 0.72
C PRO A 146 -5.88 -13.18 1.52
N ILE A 147 -5.23 -12.21 0.90
CA ILE A 147 -4.73 -11.03 1.60
C ILE A 147 -5.83 -9.97 1.67
N GLY A 148 -6.06 -9.44 2.87
CA GLY A 148 -7.08 -8.41 3.11
C GLY A 148 -6.65 -7.01 2.67
N GLY A 149 -7.64 -6.11 2.51
CA GLY A 149 -7.41 -4.72 2.10
C GLY A 149 -6.49 -3.93 3.04
N ALA A 150 -6.53 -4.25 4.34
CA ALA A 150 -5.67 -3.60 5.34
C ALA A 150 -4.17 -3.86 5.10
N ASP A 151 -3.83 -5.02 4.52
CA ASP A 151 -2.45 -5.41 4.23
C ASP A 151 -2.02 -5.01 2.79
N MET A 152 -2.93 -4.41 1.98
CA MET A 152 -2.63 -4.03 0.60
C MET A 152 -1.43 -3.10 0.42
N PRO A 153 -1.15 -2.12 1.28
CA PRO A 153 0.06 -1.31 1.16
C PRO A 153 1.33 -2.14 1.15
N VAL A 154 1.41 -3.15 2.02
CA VAL A 154 2.54 -4.11 2.07
C VAL A 154 2.59 -4.95 0.80
N VAL A 155 1.44 -5.42 0.32
CA VAL A 155 1.33 -6.22 -0.92
C VAL A 155 1.82 -5.44 -2.12
N ILE A 156 1.43 -4.17 -2.29
CA ILE A 156 1.89 -3.32 -3.40
C ILE A 156 3.41 -3.18 -3.35
N SER A 157 3.97 -2.93 -2.18
CA SER A 157 5.42 -2.83 -2.01
C SER A 157 6.12 -4.15 -2.34
N MET A 158 5.53 -5.28 -1.98
CA MET A 158 6.07 -6.60 -2.30
C MET A 158 5.96 -6.94 -3.79
N LEU A 159 4.86 -6.55 -4.44
CA LEU A 159 4.72 -6.67 -5.91
C LEU A 159 5.73 -5.78 -6.64
N ASN A 160 6.05 -4.59 -6.09
CA ASN A 160 7.14 -3.77 -6.58
C ASN A 160 8.48 -4.53 -6.48
N SER A 161 8.75 -5.20 -5.37
CA SER A 161 9.93 -6.05 -5.21
C SER A 161 9.96 -7.17 -6.26
N TYR A 162 8.86 -7.88 -6.47
CA TYR A 162 8.78 -8.94 -7.47
C TYR A 162 8.98 -8.41 -8.89
N SER A 163 8.41 -7.24 -9.21
CA SER A 163 8.66 -6.61 -10.52
C SER A 163 10.13 -6.22 -10.72
N GLY A 164 10.81 -5.76 -9.66
CA GLY A 164 12.25 -5.53 -9.68
C GLY A 164 13.05 -6.80 -9.96
N TRP A 165 12.73 -7.89 -9.28
CA TRP A 165 13.39 -9.18 -9.53
C TRP A 165 13.08 -9.75 -10.92
N ALA A 166 11.84 -9.56 -11.41
CA ALA A 166 11.49 -9.91 -12.79
C ALA A 166 12.32 -9.09 -13.80
N ALA A 167 12.49 -7.78 -13.55
CA ALA A 167 13.34 -6.93 -14.40
C ALA A 167 14.82 -7.37 -14.37
N ALA A 168 15.35 -7.77 -13.19
CA ALA A 168 16.69 -8.35 -13.10
C ALA A 168 16.79 -9.65 -13.91
N GLY A 169 15.77 -10.52 -13.85
CA GLY A 169 15.69 -11.74 -14.65
C GLY A 169 15.73 -11.46 -16.17
N ILE A 170 15.00 -10.44 -16.63
CA ILE A 170 15.11 -9.94 -18.02
C ILE A 170 16.55 -9.48 -18.30
N GLY A 171 17.14 -8.74 -17.35
CA GLY A 171 18.50 -8.23 -17.47
C GLY A 171 19.53 -9.33 -17.67
N PHE A 172 19.41 -10.43 -16.93
CA PHE A 172 20.27 -11.62 -17.12
C PHE A 172 20.06 -12.25 -18.49
N THR A 173 18.81 -12.45 -18.89
CA THR A 173 18.46 -13.02 -20.20
C THR A 173 18.98 -12.16 -21.37
N LEU A 174 18.98 -10.85 -21.22
CA LEU A 174 19.43 -9.89 -22.27
C LEU A 174 20.91 -9.49 -22.12
N GLU A 175 21.63 -10.02 -21.13
CA GLU A 175 22.99 -9.59 -20.77
C GLU A 175 23.11 -8.06 -20.52
N ASN A 176 22.04 -7.46 -19.98
CA ASN A 176 21.95 -6.01 -19.75
C ASN A 176 22.24 -5.66 -18.29
N THR A 177 23.47 -5.25 -18.00
CA THR A 177 23.94 -4.91 -16.65
C THR A 177 23.14 -3.78 -16.01
N ALA A 178 22.70 -2.76 -16.77
CA ALA A 178 21.92 -1.67 -16.24
C ALA A 178 20.56 -2.17 -15.72
N LEU A 179 19.92 -3.09 -16.46
CA LEU A 179 18.64 -3.66 -16.07
C LEU A 179 18.78 -4.62 -14.88
N ILE A 180 19.89 -5.36 -14.79
CA ILE A 180 20.21 -6.19 -13.60
C ILE A 180 20.34 -5.32 -12.36
N ILE A 181 21.14 -4.25 -12.42
CA ILE A 181 21.37 -3.36 -11.28
C ILE A 181 20.10 -2.65 -10.86
N THR A 182 19.37 -2.06 -11.80
CA THR A 182 18.11 -1.36 -11.48
C THR A 182 17.06 -2.31 -10.95
N GLY A 183 16.93 -3.51 -11.52
CA GLY A 183 16.02 -4.54 -11.04
C GLY A 183 16.37 -5.01 -9.63
N ALA A 184 17.65 -5.23 -9.33
CA ALA A 184 18.11 -5.61 -8.00
C ALA A 184 17.84 -4.51 -6.96
N LEU A 185 18.09 -3.23 -7.29
CA LEU A 185 17.80 -2.10 -6.41
C LEU A 185 16.31 -1.96 -6.13
N VAL A 186 15.44 -2.01 -7.15
CA VAL A 186 13.99 -1.94 -7.00
C VAL A 186 13.48 -3.14 -6.21
N GLY A 187 13.98 -4.34 -6.51
CA GLY A 187 13.61 -5.56 -5.80
C GLY A 187 13.95 -5.50 -4.30
N SER A 188 15.17 -5.07 -3.98
CA SER A 188 15.64 -4.93 -2.60
C SER A 188 14.88 -3.84 -1.85
N SER A 189 14.70 -2.66 -2.45
CA SER A 189 13.99 -1.55 -1.81
C SER A 189 12.54 -1.89 -1.51
N GLY A 190 11.83 -2.55 -2.43
CA GLY A 190 10.46 -3.01 -2.21
C GLY A 190 10.34 -4.03 -1.07
N ALA A 191 11.29 -4.98 -0.96
CA ALA A 191 11.32 -5.96 0.12
C ALA A 191 11.59 -5.30 1.48
N ILE A 192 12.58 -4.39 1.56
CA ILE A 192 12.92 -3.66 2.78
C ILE A 192 11.73 -2.81 3.23
N LEU A 193 11.10 -2.08 2.31
CA LEU A 193 9.95 -1.25 2.60
C LEU A 193 8.75 -2.08 3.10
N SER A 194 8.48 -3.25 2.48
CA SER A 194 7.45 -4.18 2.95
C SER A 194 7.72 -4.67 4.38
N TYR A 195 8.98 -4.97 4.70
CA TYR A 195 9.38 -5.38 6.04
C TYR A 195 9.18 -4.26 7.08
N ILE A 196 9.60 -3.03 6.76
CA ILE A 196 9.42 -1.86 7.62
C ILE A 196 7.94 -1.59 7.87
N MET A 197 7.10 -1.68 6.82
CA MET A 197 5.65 -1.50 6.96
C MET A 197 5.02 -2.58 7.84
N CYS A 198 5.41 -3.84 7.68
CA CYS A 198 4.94 -4.93 8.55
C CYS A 198 5.31 -4.65 10.02
N LYS A 199 6.54 -4.16 10.26
CA LYS A 199 6.98 -3.76 11.60
C LYS A 199 6.14 -2.59 12.13
N GLY A 200 5.87 -1.56 11.31
CA GLY A 200 5.01 -0.43 11.64
C GLY A 200 3.54 -0.81 11.90
N MET A 201 3.09 -1.97 11.40
CA MET A 201 1.76 -2.53 11.66
C MET A 201 1.74 -3.54 12.82
N ASN A 202 2.89 -3.81 13.44
CA ASN A 202 3.10 -4.91 14.40
C ASN A 202 2.62 -6.28 13.86
N ARG A 203 2.85 -6.54 12.58
CA ARG A 203 2.47 -7.79 11.92
C ARG A 203 3.69 -8.54 11.41
N SER A 204 3.66 -9.87 11.52
CA SER A 204 4.72 -10.68 10.95
C SER A 204 4.73 -10.56 9.42
N PHE A 205 5.88 -10.24 8.85
CA PHE A 205 6.08 -10.17 7.40
C PHE A 205 5.62 -11.44 6.67
N PHE A 206 5.97 -12.61 7.20
CA PHE A 206 5.54 -13.88 6.62
C PHE A 206 4.03 -14.10 6.71
N ASN A 207 3.39 -13.67 7.82
CA ASN A 207 1.95 -13.79 7.97
C ASN A 207 1.20 -12.93 6.97
N VAL A 208 1.71 -11.74 6.67
CA VAL A 208 1.10 -10.84 5.68
C VAL A 208 1.25 -11.39 4.27
N ILE A 209 2.47 -11.83 3.88
CA ILE A 209 2.73 -12.31 2.51
C ILE A 209 2.05 -13.65 2.21
N LEU A 210 2.01 -14.55 3.17
CA LEU A 210 1.35 -15.84 2.98
C LEU A 210 -0.18 -15.72 3.04
N GLY A 211 -0.69 -14.64 3.61
CA GLY A 211 -2.13 -14.36 3.73
C GLY A 211 -2.86 -15.33 4.67
N GLY A 212 -4.01 -14.92 5.18
CA GLY A 212 -4.89 -15.79 5.97
C GLY A 212 -4.43 -16.09 7.40
N PHE A 213 -3.25 -15.67 7.83
CA PHE A 213 -2.84 -15.72 9.23
C PHE A 213 -3.34 -14.46 9.95
N GLY A 214 -4.34 -14.63 10.81
CA GLY A 214 -5.00 -13.54 11.53
C GLY A 214 -6.45 -13.31 11.11
N ALA A 215 -6.95 -14.02 10.11
CA ALA A 215 -8.36 -14.20 9.87
C ALA A 215 -8.91 -15.32 10.79
N THR A 216 -8.53 -15.34 12.08
CA THR A 216 -9.31 -16.06 13.08
C THR A 216 -10.65 -15.34 13.14
N GLU A 217 -11.66 -16.04 12.62
CA GLU A 217 -13.10 -15.85 12.87
C GLU A 217 -13.45 -14.57 13.64
N GLN A 218 -13.29 -13.41 13.00
CA GLN A 218 -14.10 -12.28 13.34
C GLN A 218 -15.50 -12.57 12.79
N SER A 219 -16.06 -13.67 13.31
CA SER A 219 -17.50 -13.79 13.44
C SER A 219 -17.96 -12.48 14.02
N ALA A 220 -18.74 -11.76 13.26
CA ALA A 220 -19.48 -10.62 13.70
C ALA A 220 -20.02 -10.84 15.12
N SER A 221 -19.28 -10.47 16.13
CA SER A 221 -19.89 -10.05 17.37
C SER A 221 -20.48 -8.67 17.07
N SER A 222 -21.62 -8.67 16.40
CA SER A 222 -22.62 -7.63 16.56
C SER A 222 -23.10 -7.71 18.03
N GLN A 223 -22.17 -7.44 18.95
CA GLN A 223 -22.57 -7.07 20.29
C GLN A 223 -23.29 -5.75 20.14
N ASN A 224 -24.47 -5.66 20.71
CA ASN A 224 -25.23 -4.44 20.94
C ASN A 224 -24.25 -3.35 21.41
N LYS A 225 -23.77 -2.53 20.47
CA LYS A 225 -22.97 -1.37 20.83
C LYS A 225 -23.92 -0.38 21.45
N GLU A 226 -23.82 -0.21 22.77
CA GLU A 226 -24.38 0.97 23.41
C GLU A 226 -23.93 2.18 22.60
N GLN A 227 -24.88 3.01 22.16
CA GLN A 227 -24.59 4.24 21.45
C GLN A 227 -23.92 5.18 22.44
N ARG A 228 -22.58 5.15 22.50
CA ARG A 228 -21.82 6.11 23.29
C ARG A 228 -22.00 7.49 22.67
N PRO A 229 -22.29 8.54 23.47
CA PRO A 229 -22.46 9.89 22.93
C PRO A 229 -21.13 10.41 22.40
N VAL A 230 -21.17 11.11 21.26
CA VAL A 230 -20.04 11.82 20.68
C VAL A 230 -20.29 13.31 20.72
N LYS A 231 -19.27 14.11 20.93
CA LYS A 231 -19.37 15.56 20.77
C LYS A 231 -19.22 15.89 19.29
N SER A 232 -20.20 16.51 18.69
CA SER A 232 -20.15 17.00 17.32
C SER A 232 -20.05 18.50 17.28
N GLY A 233 -19.22 19.02 16.36
CA GLY A 233 -19.04 20.43 16.09
C GLY A 233 -19.20 20.76 14.60
N ASN A 234 -19.03 22.00 14.29
CA ASN A 234 -19.11 22.54 12.95
C ASN A 234 -17.77 23.22 12.55
N ALA A 235 -17.72 23.81 11.35
CA ALA A 235 -16.54 24.49 10.86
C ALA A 235 -16.18 25.76 11.68
N ASP A 236 -17.18 26.44 12.25
CA ASP A 236 -16.96 27.65 13.09
C ASP A 236 -16.29 27.26 14.41
N ASP A 237 -16.74 26.17 15.04
CA ASP A 237 -16.14 25.63 16.27
C ASP A 237 -14.67 25.25 16.02
N ALA A 238 -14.40 24.57 14.89
CA ALA A 238 -13.05 24.16 14.52
C ALA A 238 -12.15 25.37 14.23
N ALA A 239 -12.63 26.35 13.47
CA ALA A 239 -11.91 27.59 13.19
C ALA A 239 -11.62 28.38 14.47
N PHE A 240 -12.57 28.46 15.39
CA PHE A 240 -12.38 29.11 16.67
C PHE A 240 -11.26 28.45 17.50
N LEU A 241 -11.27 27.11 17.60
CA LEU A 241 -10.24 26.38 18.33
C LEU A 241 -8.86 26.55 17.68
N MET A 242 -8.79 26.46 16.36
CA MET A 242 -7.53 26.61 15.62
C MET A 242 -6.98 28.04 15.73
N LYS A 243 -7.83 29.06 15.62
CA LYS A 243 -7.44 30.48 15.69
C LYS A 243 -6.87 30.89 17.05
N ASN A 244 -7.30 30.23 18.12
CA ASN A 244 -6.82 30.45 19.47
C ASN A 244 -5.69 29.48 19.88
N ALA A 245 -5.22 28.64 18.98
CA ALA A 245 -4.12 27.73 19.21
C ALA A 245 -2.77 28.37 18.91
N SER A 246 -1.74 27.99 19.63
CA SER A 246 -0.34 28.32 19.31
C SER A 246 0.28 27.26 18.41
N SER A 247 -0.23 26.02 18.47
CA SER A 247 0.29 24.90 17.70
C SER A 247 -0.84 23.96 17.23
N VAL A 248 -0.75 23.54 15.97
CA VAL A 248 -1.67 22.59 15.33
C VAL A 248 -0.89 21.45 14.71
N ILE A 249 -1.23 20.22 15.04
CA ILE A 249 -0.68 19.02 14.37
C ILE A 249 -1.75 18.42 13.46
N ILE A 250 -1.43 18.28 12.18
CA ILE A 250 -2.32 17.70 11.17
C ILE A 250 -1.99 16.23 11.00
N VAL A 251 -3.00 15.38 11.05
CA VAL A 251 -2.89 13.94 10.86
C VAL A 251 -3.67 13.54 9.61
N PRO A 252 -3.00 13.50 8.44
CA PRO A 252 -3.66 13.13 7.20
C PRO A 252 -3.80 11.61 7.09
N GLY A 253 -4.86 11.17 6.44
CA GLY A 253 -5.10 9.76 6.14
C GLY A 253 -5.81 9.58 4.80
N TYR A 254 -6.15 8.33 4.48
CA TYR A 254 -6.73 7.96 3.19
C TYR A 254 -8.01 8.74 2.83
N GLY A 255 -8.82 9.11 3.81
CA GLY A 255 -10.04 9.90 3.57
C GLY A 255 -9.74 11.28 3.00
N MET A 256 -8.59 11.89 3.33
CA MET A 256 -8.12 13.14 2.71
C MET A 256 -7.85 12.92 1.21
N ALA A 257 -7.19 11.80 0.86
CA ALA A 257 -6.94 11.43 -0.52
C ALA A 257 -8.25 11.24 -1.31
N VAL A 258 -9.21 10.49 -0.77
CA VAL A 258 -10.52 10.23 -1.40
C VAL A 258 -11.30 11.52 -1.67
N ALA A 259 -11.25 12.47 -0.74
CA ALA A 259 -11.90 13.77 -0.88
C ALA A 259 -11.08 14.76 -1.73
N GLN A 260 -9.86 14.42 -2.15
CA GLN A 260 -8.91 15.32 -2.82
C GLN A 260 -8.73 16.64 -2.06
N ALA A 261 -8.58 16.54 -0.73
CA ALA A 261 -8.57 17.68 0.17
C ALA A 261 -7.16 18.26 0.38
N GLN A 262 -6.10 17.69 -0.20
CA GLN A 262 -4.71 18.10 0.04
C GLN A 262 -4.44 19.58 -0.28
N HIS A 263 -5.04 20.10 -1.36
CA HIS A 263 -4.88 21.51 -1.74
C HIS A 263 -5.64 22.45 -0.80
N ALA A 264 -6.89 22.11 -0.45
CA ALA A 264 -7.67 22.88 0.52
C ALA A 264 -7.00 22.88 1.91
N LEU A 265 -6.41 21.73 2.29
CA LEU A 265 -5.65 21.60 3.53
C LEU A 265 -4.42 22.52 3.52
N ARG A 266 -3.70 22.59 2.40
CA ARG A 266 -2.56 23.50 2.24
C ARG A 266 -2.98 24.96 2.40
N GLU A 267 -4.07 25.37 1.77
CA GLU A 267 -4.60 26.74 1.88
C GLU A 267 -4.99 27.09 3.33
N MET A 268 -5.63 26.14 4.03
CA MET A 268 -5.95 26.30 5.45
C MET A 268 -4.69 26.51 6.30
N VAL A 269 -3.65 25.69 6.07
CA VAL A 269 -2.37 25.80 6.78
C VAL A 269 -1.68 27.13 6.50
N ASP A 270 -1.68 27.59 5.26
CA ASP A 270 -1.11 28.89 4.91
C ASP A 270 -1.85 30.05 5.62
N THR A 271 -3.16 29.91 5.83
CA THR A 271 -3.95 30.88 6.60
C THR A 271 -3.61 30.81 8.09
N LEU A 272 -3.45 29.65 8.68
CA LEU A 272 -3.04 29.48 10.07
C LEU A 272 -1.64 30.08 10.31
N LYS A 273 -0.69 29.86 9.42
CA LYS A 273 0.66 30.42 9.51
C LYS A 273 0.70 31.94 9.41
N LYS A 274 -0.19 32.54 8.59
CA LYS A 274 -0.34 34.01 8.55
C LYS A 274 -0.82 34.60 9.88
N ASN A 275 -1.46 33.77 10.71
CA ASN A 275 -1.90 34.13 12.06
C ASN A 275 -0.89 33.69 13.14
N ASP A 276 0.38 33.47 12.77
CA ASP A 276 1.49 33.06 13.65
C ASP A 276 1.28 31.71 14.37
N ILE A 277 0.46 30.83 13.83
CA ILE A 277 0.19 29.50 14.39
C ILE A 277 1.19 28.51 13.81
N LYS A 278 1.92 27.78 14.68
CA LYS A 278 2.85 26.73 14.26
C LYS A 278 2.06 25.51 13.78
N VAL A 279 2.30 25.05 12.55
CA VAL A 279 1.65 23.87 11.99
C VAL A 279 2.69 22.81 11.61
N SER A 280 2.40 21.54 11.93
CA SER A 280 3.20 20.38 11.58
C SER A 280 2.29 19.26 11.08
N TYR A 281 2.81 18.40 10.20
CA TYR A 281 2.09 17.23 9.70
C TYR A 281 2.69 15.97 10.31
N ALA A 282 1.84 15.11 10.87
CA ALA A 282 2.22 13.84 11.46
C ALA A 282 1.84 12.70 10.53
N ILE A 283 2.82 12.03 9.95
CA ILE A 283 2.62 10.94 9.02
C ILE A 283 2.79 9.60 9.72
N HIS A 284 1.81 8.74 9.53
CA HIS A 284 1.94 7.34 9.93
C HIS A 284 2.42 6.49 8.74
N PRO A 285 3.40 5.60 8.91
CA PRO A 285 4.01 4.84 7.81
C PRO A 285 3.02 3.98 7.01
N VAL A 286 1.88 3.60 7.60
CA VAL A 286 0.84 2.81 6.93
C VAL A 286 -0.44 3.62 6.64
N ALA A 287 -0.39 4.95 6.77
CA ALA A 287 -1.50 5.80 6.36
C ALA A 287 -1.64 5.79 4.83
N GLY A 288 -2.82 5.42 4.34
CA GLY A 288 -3.08 5.35 2.89
C GLY A 288 -3.23 3.94 2.34
N ARG A 289 -2.96 3.77 1.06
CA ARG A 289 -3.07 2.48 0.33
C ARG A 289 -1.78 2.05 -0.35
N MET A 290 -0.73 2.84 -0.27
CA MET A 290 0.61 2.52 -0.74
C MET A 290 1.65 3.17 0.18
N PRO A 291 2.90 2.70 0.18
CA PRO A 291 3.99 3.35 0.92
C PRO A 291 4.13 4.83 0.53
N GLY A 292 4.27 5.70 1.53
CA GLY A 292 4.44 7.13 1.30
C GLY A 292 3.24 7.85 0.67
N HIS A 293 2.03 7.25 0.70
CA HIS A 293 0.86 7.81 0.04
C HIS A 293 0.56 9.25 0.51
N MET A 294 0.64 9.50 1.81
CA MET A 294 0.40 10.85 2.34
C MET A 294 1.51 11.82 1.95
N ASN A 295 2.77 11.37 1.96
CA ASN A 295 3.92 12.19 1.55
C ASN A 295 3.78 12.64 0.09
N VAL A 296 3.35 11.76 -0.82
CA VAL A 296 3.12 12.09 -2.23
C VAL A 296 2.03 13.15 -2.40
N LEU A 297 0.90 13.02 -1.66
CA LEU A 297 -0.20 13.98 -1.73
C LEU A 297 0.17 15.35 -1.14
N LEU A 298 0.93 15.35 -0.05
CA LEU A 298 1.44 16.61 0.53
C LEU A 298 2.46 17.29 -0.38
N ALA A 299 3.32 16.51 -1.04
CA ALA A 299 4.26 17.02 -2.04
C ALA A 299 3.53 17.58 -3.27
N GLU A 300 2.45 16.94 -3.75
CA GLU A 300 1.58 17.47 -4.81
C GLU A 300 0.98 18.84 -4.41
N ALA A 301 0.59 18.99 -3.15
CA ALA A 301 0.09 20.25 -2.61
C ALA A 301 1.21 21.28 -2.28
N ASN A 302 2.48 21.00 -2.62
CA ASN A 302 3.64 21.82 -2.32
C ASN A 302 3.82 22.10 -0.83
N VAL A 303 3.54 21.15 0.04
CA VAL A 303 3.85 21.23 1.47
C VAL A 303 5.36 21.14 1.67
N PRO A 304 6.01 22.05 2.40
CA PRO A 304 7.43 21.98 2.71
C PRO A 304 7.80 20.71 3.48
N TYR A 305 8.91 20.06 3.11
CA TYR A 305 9.33 18.80 3.74
C TYR A 305 9.72 18.96 5.22
N ASP A 306 10.19 20.11 5.62
CA ASP A 306 10.55 20.45 7.00
C ASP A 306 9.34 20.59 7.95
N GLU A 307 8.13 20.53 7.42
CA GLU A 307 6.88 20.53 8.18
C GLU A 307 6.27 19.12 8.31
N VAL A 308 6.83 18.14 7.62
CA VAL A 308 6.30 16.76 7.54
C VAL A 308 7.19 15.84 8.37
N PHE A 309 6.64 15.29 9.44
CA PHE A 309 7.34 14.47 10.41
C PHE A 309 6.79 13.07 10.43
N GLU A 310 7.67 12.08 10.56
CA GLU A 310 7.31 10.69 10.78
C GLU A 310 6.81 10.47 12.22
N LEU A 311 6.08 9.38 12.43
CA LEU A 311 5.49 9.03 13.73
C LEU A 311 6.51 9.09 14.87
N GLU A 312 7.70 8.53 14.67
CA GLU A 312 8.73 8.42 15.72
C GLU A 312 9.29 9.80 16.13
N GLU A 313 9.26 10.78 15.23
CA GLU A 313 9.76 12.14 15.47
C GLU A 313 8.73 13.00 16.21
N ILE A 314 7.46 12.94 15.79
CA ILE A 314 6.43 13.88 16.25
C ILE A 314 5.54 13.35 17.37
N ASN A 315 5.57 12.04 17.67
CA ASN A 315 4.58 11.44 18.54
C ASN A 315 4.58 12.01 19.97
N ASN A 316 5.72 12.47 20.45
CA ASN A 316 5.85 13.12 21.75
C ASN A 316 5.30 14.56 21.78
N ASP A 317 5.20 15.22 20.63
CA ASP A 317 4.78 16.60 20.54
C ASP A 317 3.26 16.77 20.72
N PHE A 318 2.47 15.70 20.51
CA PHE A 318 1.02 15.75 20.74
C PHE A 318 0.65 16.19 22.15
N ALA A 319 1.43 15.83 23.16
CA ALA A 319 1.17 16.23 24.54
C ALA A 319 1.30 17.75 24.77
N ASN A 320 2.06 18.46 23.93
CA ASN A 320 2.29 19.88 24.02
C ASN A 320 1.47 20.67 22.98
N ALA A 321 0.83 19.99 22.05
CA ALA A 321 0.04 20.62 21.00
C ALA A 321 -1.34 21.07 21.51
N ASP A 322 -1.81 22.22 21.01
CA ASP A 322 -3.12 22.74 21.37
C ASP A 322 -4.23 22.04 20.60
N VAL A 323 -4.04 21.82 19.31
CA VAL A 323 -5.04 21.19 18.43
C VAL A 323 -4.39 20.10 17.58
N ALA A 324 -5.01 18.92 17.57
CA ALA A 324 -4.75 17.89 16.58
C ALA A 324 -5.90 17.83 15.58
N PHE A 325 -5.61 18.05 14.30
CA PHE A 325 -6.58 17.98 13.21
C PHE A 325 -6.43 16.70 12.44
N VAL A 326 -7.32 15.74 12.71
CA VAL A 326 -7.32 14.43 12.05
C VAL A 326 -8.23 14.47 10.83
N ILE A 327 -7.65 14.33 9.65
CA ILE A 327 -8.34 14.41 8.38
C ILE A 327 -8.20 13.12 7.56
N GLY A 328 -9.23 12.30 7.57
CA GLY A 328 -9.27 11.06 6.80
C GLY A 328 -8.44 9.91 7.35
N ALA A 329 -7.83 10.04 8.53
CA ALA A 329 -7.20 8.94 9.26
C ALA A 329 -8.22 8.27 10.21
N ASN A 330 -7.96 7.03 10.64
CA ASN A 330 -8.79 6.32 11.62
C ASN A 330 -7.93 5.37 12.48
N ASP A 331 -7.65 4.16 11.99
CA ASP A 331 -7.00 3.09 12.77
C ASP A 331 -5.62 3.51 13.32
N VAL A 332 -4.89 4.34 12.57
CA VAL A 332 -3.56 4.87 12.94
C VAL A 332 -3.57 5.86 14.11
N THR A 333 -4.76 6.27 14.57
CA THR A 333 -4.95 7.16 15.73
C THR A 333 -5.74 6.48 16.85
N ASN A 334 -6.03 5.19 16.71
CA ASN A 334 -6.93 4.48 17.62
C ASN A 334 -6.18 4.01 18.87
N PRO A 335 -6.53 4.52 20.07
CA PRO A 335 -5.88 4.11 21.32
C PRO A 335 -6.09 2.63 21.69
N VAL A 336 -7.09 1.96 21.12
CA VAL A 336 -7.33 0.52 21.29
C VAL A 336 -6.13 -0.33 20.88
N ALA A 337 -5.29 0.16 19.97
CA ALA A 337 -4.01 -0.49 19.61
C ALA A 337 -3.07 -0.69 20.81
N LYS A 338 -3.19 0.12 21.86
CA LYS A 338 -2.37 0.03 23.08
C LYS A 338 -3.06 -0.71 24.22
N THR A 339 -4.39 -0.68 24.26
CA THR A 339 -5.16 -1.04 25.45
C THR A 339 -5.86 -2.39 25.36
N ASP A 340 -6.20 -2.88 24.16
CA ASP A 340 -6.95 -4.12 23.98
C ASP A 340 -6.11 -5.20 23.27
N PRO A 341 -5.60 -6.21 24.01
CA PRO A 341 -4.84 -7.32 23.42
C PRO A 341 -5.61 -8.18 22.41
N GLN A 342 -6.94 -8.12 22.41
CA GLN A 342 -7.77 -8.86 21.45
C GLN A 342 -8.07 -8.06 20.18
N SER A 343 -7.69 -6.80 20.15
CA SER A 343 -7.88 -5.95 18.97
C SER A 343 -6.98 -6.40 17.81
N PRO A 344 -7.49 -6.43 16.57
CA PRO A 344 -6.69 -6.76 15.38
C PRO A 344 -5.54 -5.79 15.12
N ILE A 345 -5.57 -4.60 15.73
CA ILE A 345 -4.49 -3.60 15.63
C ILE A 345 -3.61 -3.55 16.89
N TYR A 346 -3.76 -4.48 17.84
CA TYR A 346 -2.98 -4.46 19.06
C TYR A 346 -1.47 -4.47 18.80
N GLY A 347 -0.76 -3.59 19.53
CA GLY A 347 0.69 -3.42 19.40
C GLY A 347 1.13 -2.61 18.18
N MET A 348 0.22 -2.17 17.31
CA MET A 348 0.54 -1.22 16.25
C MET A 348 0.93 0.11 16.89
N PRO A 349 2.10 0.70 16.55
CA PRO A 349 2.38 2.07 16.92
C PRO A 349 1.29 2.99 16.36
N VAL A 350 0.74 3.87 17.18
CA VAL A 350 -0.30 4.83 16.75
C VAL A 350 0.15 6.23 17.10
N LEU A 351 -0.38 7.20 16.36
CA LEU A 351 -0.20 8.61 16.67
C LEU A 351 -1.00 8.96 17.94
N ASP A 352 -0.33 9.52 18.93
CA ASP A 352 -0.84 9.80 20.28
C ASP A 352 -1.79 11.02 20.31
N VAL A 353 -2.65 11.13 19.33
CA VAL A 353 -3.59 12.25 19.13
C VAL A 353 -4.43 12.52 20.39
N GLU A 354 -4.75 11.49 21.15
CA GLU A 354 -5.51 11.58 22.40
C GLU A 354 -4.85 12.43 23.48
N LYS A 355 -3.52 12.65 23.39
CA LYS A 355 -2.75 13.45 24.35
C LYS A 355 -2.85 14.95 24.09
N CYS A 356 -3.34 15.34 22.91
CA CYS A 356 -3.52 16.74 22.54
C CYS A 356 -4.63 17.41 23.39
N LYS A 357 -4.53 18.72 23.61
CA LYS A 357 -5.57 19.43 24.38
C LYS A 357 -6.94 19.37 23.73
N SER A 358 -6.99 19.50 22.40
CA SER A 358 -8.24 19.38 21.61
C SER A 358 -7.98 18.58 20.36
N VAL A 359 -8.90 17.67 20.03
CA VAL A 359 -8.85 16.83 18.83
C VAL A 359 -10.04 17.16 17.95
N LEU A 360 -9.75 17.62 16.73
CA LEU A 360 -10.74 17.86 15.68
C LEU A 360 -10.69 16.71 14.70
N PHE A 361 -11.73 15.90 14.65
CA PHE A 361 -11.75 14.67 13.87
C PHE A 361 -12.74 14.76 12.71
N VAL A 362 -12.23 14.92 11.49
CA VAL A 362 -13.06 15.01 10.28
C VAL A 362 -13.37 13.62 9.75
N LYS A 363 -14.67 13.30 9.68
CA LYS A 363 -15.17 12.02 9.17
C LYS A 363 -16.60 12.17 8.65
N ARG A 364 -16.99 11.38 7.65
CA ARG A 364 -18.36 11.42 7.11
C ARG A 364 -19.38 10.74 8.02
N SER A 365 -18.95 9.75 8.79
CA SER A 365 -19.81 8.98 9.72
C SER A 365 -18.94 8.26 10.74
N LEU A 366 -19.57 7.65 11.77
CA LEU A 366 -18.89 6.81 12.77
C LEU A 366 -18.51 5.40 12.27
N SER A 367 -18.64 5.12 10.98
CA SER A 367 -18.28 3.83 10.41
C SER A 367 -16.84 3.45 10.75
N PRO A 368 -16.55 2.16 11.03
CA PRO A 368 -15.20 1.70 11.33
C PRO A 368 -14.23 1.96 10.16
N GLY A 369 -12.94 1.93 10.45
CA GLY A 369 -11.87 2.00 9.47
C GLY A 369 -11.61 0.67 8.77
N TYR A 370 -10.42 0.53 8.19
CA TYR A 370 -9.99 -0.69 7.50
C TYR A 370 -9.91 -1.92 8.40
N ALA A 371 -9.56 -1.71 9.67
CA ALA A 371 -9.50 -2.80 10.66
C ALA A 371 -10.89 -3.31 11.09
N GLY A 372 -11.96 -2.65 10.68
CA GLY A 372 -13.34 -3.04 11.00
C GLY A 372 -13.72 -2.82 12.47
N ILE A 373 -12.94 -2.07 13.21
CA ILE A 373 -13.12 -1.80 14.64
C ILE A 373 -13.56 -0.35 14.88
N ASP A 374 -14.18 -0.12 16.02
CA ASP A 374 -14.53 1.21 16.48
C ASP A 374 -13.29 1.95 16.98
N ASN A 375 -13.31 3.27 16.94
CA ASN A 375 -12.20 4.08 17.41
C ASN A 375 -12.61 4.80 18.71
N ASP A 376 -12.00 4.42 19.81
CA ASP A 376 -12.29 4.99 21.12
C ASP A 376 -11.97 6.48 21.21
N LEU A 377 -11.14 7.00 20.30
CA LEU A 377 -10.83 8.42 20.23
C LEU A 377 -12.09 9.28 19.99
N PHE A 378 -13.11 8.75 19.27
CA PHE A 378 -14.36 9.49 18.97
C PHE A 378 -15.16 9.87 20.22
N TYR A 379 -15.01 9.11 21.29
CA TYR A 379 -15.76 9.23 22.53
C TYR A 379 -15.00 9.96 23.66
N LYS A 380 -13.75 10.39 23.36
CA LYS A 380 -12.93 11.13 24.33
C LYS A 380 -13.49 12.55 24.55
N GLU A 381 -13.34 13.04 25.77
CA GLU A 381 -13.86 14.37 26.15
C GLU A 381 -13.23 15.53 25.36
N ASN A 382 -11.96 15.38 24.98
CA ASN A 382 -11.22 16.35 24.20
C ASN A 382 -11.43 16.21 22.69
N THR A 383 -12.26 15.28 22.21
CA THR A 383 -12.51 15.04 20.79
C THR A 383 -13.80 15.69 20.33
N LEU A 384 -13.71 16.49 19.28
CA LEU A 384 -14.83 17.10 18.57
C LEU A 384 -14.96 16.48 17.17
N MET A 385 -16.05 15.78 16.91
CA MET A 385 -16.33 15.14 15.62
C MET A 385 -16.89 16.16 14.64
N LEU A 386 -16.26 16.25 13.47
CA LEU A 386 -16.68 17.13 12.37
C LEU A 386 -17.22 16.26 11.23
N PHE A 387 -18.55 16.09 11.21
CA PHE A 387 -19.21 15.19 10.25
C PHE A 387 -19.42 15.90 8.91
N ALA A 388 -18.47 15.74 7.99
CA ALA A 388 -18.56 16.25 6.62
C ALA A 388 -17.60 15.51 5.68
N ASP A 389 -17.70 15.85 4.39
CA ASP A 389 -16.63 15.56 3.44
C ASP A 389 -15.35 16.37 3.83
N ALA A 390 -14.18 15.71 3.71
CA ALA A 390 -12.94 16.30 4.21
C ALA A 390 -12.57 17.60 3.48
N LYS A 391 -12.77 17.65 2.16
CA LYS A 391 -12.48 18.86 1.38
C LYS A 391 -13.40 20.02 1.78
N LYS A 392 -14.72 19.73 1.80
CA LYS A 392 -15.72 20.74 2.18
C LYS A 392 -15.49 21.28 3.58
N MET A 393 -15.24 20.39 4.55
CA MET A 393 -14.97 20.81 5.94
C MET A 393 -13.74 21.73 6.01
N THR A 394 -12.65 21.36 5.33
CA THR A 394 -11.41 22.17 5.30
C THR A 394 -11.64 23.53 4.66
N GLU A 395 -12.37 23.60 3.52
CA GLU A 395 -12.72 24.85 2.86
C GLU A 395 -13.58 25.76 3.75
N ASP A 396 -14.56 25.18 4.46
CA ASP A 396 -15.44 25.93 5.35
C ASP A 396 -14.70 26.43 6.60
N ILE A 397 -13.77 25.64 7.16
CA ILE A 397 -12.88 26.11 8.23
C ILE A 397 -12.02 27.28 7.74
N THR A 398 -11.42 27.16 6.55
CA THR A 398 -10.55 28.19 5.97
C THR A 398 -11.26 29.54 5.81
N LYS A 399 -12.54 29.53 5.44
CA LYS A 399 -13.36 30.76 5.31
C LYS A 399 -13.60 31.45 6.65
N ASN A 400 -13.59 30.69 7.76
CA ASN A 400 -13.89 31.18 9.10
C ASN A 400 -12.62 31.51 9.91
N LEU A 401 -11.42 31.16 9.39
CA LEU A 401 -10.13 31.57 9.92
C LEU A 401 -9.77 32.98 9.52
#